data_ca5af47bb0251d044a7f8ec9faa393f1
#
_entry.id   ca5af47bb0251d044a7f8ec9faa393f1
#
_cell.length_a   1.000
_cell.length_b   1.000
_cell.length_c   1.000
_cell.angle_alpha   90.00
_cell.angle_beta   90.00
_cell.angle_gamma   90.00
#
_symmetry.space_group_name_H-M   'P 1'
#
loop_
_entity.id
_entity.type
_entity.pdbx_description
1 polymer ?
#
loop_
_entity_poly.entity_id
_entity_poly.type
_entity_poly.pdbx_seq_one_letter_code
_entity_poly.pdbx_strand_id
1 'polypeptide(L)'
;EELGFESLWAPEHGIIPIDFQVDPPLGQQGGVPRFYTEGGINQIIDPLIFLAGAATVTKKIKLGTGICLVPERNPIRLAKEVATLDQISDGRFLFGVGAGWLRGESEILGVDFPHRWKQTREYLDVMKKLWTTETTEYHGEYVDFPPLVCAPKPVQKPHPPIFVGGELEAAARRIANYGDGWLPRARNTSQYEDPSKLSAARRHIEELMTARGRDASKLNITMWDAPHDRDMNHRFFDAGADRVVHMLNTTDQKSAHEDLERVAEAVL
;
A
#
# COMPACT_ATOMS: atom_id res chain seq x y z
N GLU A 1 -17.90 2.82 7.34
CA GLU A 1 -17.99 2.13 8.64
C GLU A 1 -19.42 1.69 8.91
N GLU A 2 -20.42 2.56 8.75
CA GLU A 2 -21.85 2.25 8.97
C GLU A 2 -22.37 1.14 8.02
N LEU A 3 -21.85 1.05 6.82
CA LEU A 3 -22.19 0.00 5.83
C LEU A 3 -21.50 -1.34 6.09
N GLY A 4 -20.61 -1.45 7.10
CA GLY A 4 -19.97 -2.71 7.48
C GLY A 4 -18.58 -2.95 6.86
N PHE A 5 -18.03 -2.02 6.06
CA PHE A 5 -16.67 -2.17 5.54
C PHE A 5 -15.62 -2.18 6.66
N GLU A 6 -14.65 -3.09 6.56
CA GLU A 6 -13.57 -3.28 7.54
C GLU A 6 -12.43 -2.26 7.34
N SER A 7 -12.19 -1.79 6.11
CA SER A 7 -11.06 -0.92 5.80
C SER A 7 -11.35 0.08 4.68
N LEU A 8 -10.68 1.23 4.74
CA LEU A 8 -10.65 2.28 3.73
C LEU A 8 -9.22 2.45 3.24
N TRP A 9 -9.03 2.48 1.92
CA TRP A 9 -7.73 2.55 1.29
C TRP A 9 -7.62 3.73 0.32
N ALA A 10 -6.47 4.38 0.31
CA ALA A 10 -6.19 5.50 -0.59
C ALA A 10 -4.94 5.25 -1.43
N PRO A 11 -5.01 5.38 -2.78
CA PRO A 11 -3.85 5.33 -3.66
C PRO A 11 -3.04 6.62 -3.61
N GLU A 12 -1.85 6.61 -4.22
CA GLU A 12 -1.00 7.78 -4.33
C GLU A 12 -0.49 8.00 -5.76
N HIS A 13 -0.56 9.25 -6.20
CA HIS A 13 0.28 9.90 -7.19
C HIS A 13 0.52 11.33 -6.74
N GLY A 14 1.78 11.75 -6.66
CA GLY A 14 2.16 13.10 -6.25
C GLY A 14 1.94 14.13 -7.35
N ILE A 15 2.28 13.74 -8.57
CA ILE A 15 2.13 14.55 -9.80
C ILE A 15 1.92 13.63 -11.02
N ILE A 16 1.30 14.14 -12.07
CA ILE A 16 1.20 13.45 -13.35
C ILE A 16 1.83 14.31 -14.43
N PRO A 17 2.96 13.91 -15.02
CA PRO A 17 3.52 14.59 -16.17
C PRO A 17 2.54 14.60 -17.36
N ILE A 18 2.45 15.69 -18.11
CA ILE A 18 1.51 15.81 -19.24
C ILE A 18 1.80 14.77 -20.32
N ASP A 19 3.08 14.57 -20.65
CA ASP A 19 3.56 13.65 -21.66
C ASP A 19 4.20 12.41 -21.03
N PHE A 20 3.45 11.69 -20.19
CA PHE A 20 3.99 10.47 -19.60
C PHE A 20 3.89 9.27 -20.54
N GLN A 21 4.92 8.45 -20.53
CA GLN A 21 4.91 7.13 -21.15
C GLN A 21 4.78 6.04 -20.09
N VAL A 22 4.09 4.96 -20.46
CA VAL A 22 3.93 3.81 -19.58
C VAL A 22 4.99 2.79 -19.90
N ASP A 23 5.95 2.64 -19.01
CA ASP A 23 7.00 1.63 -19.12
C ASP A 23 6.43 0.20 -18.98
N PRO A 24 7.00 -0.79 -19.69
CA PRO A 24 6.68 -2.19 -19.43
C PRO A 24 6.91 -2.57 -17.95
N PRO A 25 6.13 -3.52 -17.38
CA PRO A 25 5.17 -4.40 -18.06
C PRO A 25 3.76 -3.82 -18.25
N LEU A 26 3.40 -2.69 -17.65
CA LEU A 26 2.04 -2.15 -17.70
C LEU A 26 1.61 -1.79 -19.13
N GLY A 27 2.51 -1.24 -19.92
CA GLY A 27 2.24 -0.91 -21.34
C GLY A 27 2.10 -2.11 -22.30
N GLN A 28 2.51 -3.31 -21.89
CA GLN A 28 2.46 -4.52 -22.73
C GLN A 28 1.25 -5.42 -22.47
N GLN A 29 0.55 -5.25 -21.36
CA GLN A 29 -0.51 -6.17 -20.89
C GLN A 29 -1.94 -5.63 -21.04
N GLY A 30 -2.21 -4.87 -22.08
CA GLY A 30 -3.57 -4.42 -22.37
C GLY A 30 -3.84 -2.93 -22.16
N GLY A 31 -2.81 -2.12 -22.10
CA GLY A 31 -2.92 -0.67 -22.01
C GLY A 31 -3.04 -0.15 -20.57
N VAL A 32 -2.93 1.18 -20.47
CA VAL A 32 -3.15 1.90 -19.21
C VAL A 32 -4.63 1.80 -18.88
N PRO A 33 -5.01 1.42 -17.65
CA PRO A 33 -6.42 1.43 -17.26
C PRO A 33 -7.07 2.78 -17.55
N ARG A 34 -8.34 2.78 -17.99
CA ARG A 34 -9.10 4.00 -18.34
C ARG A 34 -9.04 5.09 -17.29
N PHE A 35 -9.04 4.70 -16.01
CA PHE A 35 -8.85 5.61 -14.89
C PHE A 35 -7.61 6.52 -15.04
N TYR A 36 -6.52 5.99 -15.59
CA TYR A 36 -5.29 6.76 -15.81
C TYR A 36 -5.33 7.62 -17.09
N THR A 37 -6.16 7.26 -18.07
CA THR A 37 -6.25 7.96 -19.37
C THR A 37 -7.41 8.95 -19.45
N GLU A 38 -8.45 8.76 -18.64
CA GLU A 38 -9.67 9.58 -18.65
C GLU A 38 -9.69 10.65 -17.52
N GLY A 39 -8.54 11.03 -16.98
CA GLY A 39 -8.39 12.12 -16.02
C GLY A 39 -8.58 11.73 -14.55
N GLY A 40 -8.93 10.49 -14.24
CA GLY A 40 -9.11 10.04 -12.85
C GLY A 40 -7.83 10.10 -12.03
N ILE A 41 -6.69 9.80 -12.64
CA ILE A 41 -5.37 9.88 -11.97
C ILE A 41 -5.02 11.29 -11.49
N ASN A 42 -5.47 12.34 -12.21
CA ASN A 42 -5.20 13.73 -11.84
C ASN A 42 -6.00 14.22 -10.63
N GLN A 43 -6.94 13.41 -10.13
CA GLN A 43 -7.80 13.72 -8.99
C GLN A 43 -7.47 12.91 -7.75
N ILE A 44 -6.39 12.12 -7.79
CA ILE A 44 -5.91 11.39 -6.61
C ILE A 44 -5.41 12.42 -5.60
N ILE A 45 -6.04 12.43 -4.42
CA ILE A 45 -5.66 13.28 -3.29
C ILE A 45 -4.53 12.63 -2.49
N ASP A 46 -3.78 13.44 -1.74
CA ASP A 46 -2.73 12.90 -0.86
C ASP A 46 -3.33 11.88 0.13
N PRO A 47 -2.83 10.63 0.13
CA PRO A 47 -3.42 9.56 0.92
C PRO A 47 -3.31 9.79 2.43
N LEU A 48 -2.20 10.37 2.91
CA LEU A 48 -2.01 10.55 4.35
C LEU A 48 -2.91 11.64 4.90
N ILE A 49 -3.11 12.73 4.14
CA ILE A 49 -4.03 13.82 4.51
C ILE A 49 -5.47 13.32 4.49
N PHE A 50 -5.86 12.59 3.45
CA PHE A 50 -7.20 12.01 3.34
C PHE A 50 -7.50 11.03 4.49
N LEU A 51 -6.57 10.11 4.75
CA LEU A 51 -6.73 9.12 5.81
C LEU A 51 -6.71 9.74 7.21
N ALA A 52 -5.97 10.85 7.41
CA ALA A 52 -6.03 11.62 8.66
C ALA A 52 -7.42 12.22 8.87
N GLY A 53 -8.03 12.79 7.82
CA GLY A 53 -9.43 13.24 7.88
C GLY A 53 -10.40 12.11 8.22
N ALA A 54 -10.28 10.97 7.54
CA ALA A 54 -11.10 9.79 7.81
C ALA A 54 -10.92 9.25 9.25
N ALA A 55 -9.70 9.30 9.78
CA ALA A 55 -9.40 8.87 11.15
C ALA A 55 -10.19 9.63 12.21
N THR A 56 -10.46 10.92 11.98
CA THR A 56 -11.17 11.78 12.94
C THR A 56 -12.67 11.52 13.01
N VAL A 57 -13.27 11.01 11.94
CA VAL A 57 -14.72 10.77 11.81
C VAL A 57 -15.11 9.31 11.94
N THR A 58 -14.14 8.41 12.07
CA THR A 58 -14.34 6.96 12.22
C THR A 58 -13.71 6.42 13.49
N LYS A 59 -14.12 5.22 13.93
CA LYS A 59 -13.64 4.62 15.20
C LYS A 59 -13.06 3.21 15.07
N LYS A 60 -13.51 2.43 14.07
CA LYS A 60 -13.19 1.00 13.95
C LYS A 60 -12.52 0.66 12.62
N ILE A 61 -12.94 1.31 11.53
CA ILE A 61 -12.46 1.03 10.18
C ILE A 61 -10.94 1.20 10.10
N LYS A 62 -10.25 0.23 9.52
CA LYS A 62 -8.82 0.31 9.24
C LYS A 62 -8.57 1.31 8.12
N LEU A 63 -7.42 1.95 8.14
CA LEU A 63 -7.04 3.01 7.20
C LEU A 63 -5.76 2.60 6.50
N GLY A 64 -5.77 2.41 5.19
CA GLY A 64 -4.63 1.88 4.45
C GLY A 64 -4.17 2.77 3.29
N THR A 65 -2.88 2.79 3.02
CA THR A 65 -2.36 3.32 1.76
C THR A 65 -2.28 2.20 0.72
N GLY A 66 -2.85 2.40 -0.45
CA GLY A 66 -2.86 1.39 -1.51
C GLY A 66 -2.36 1.93 -2.84
N ILE A 67 -1.12 2.31 -2.91
CA ILE A 67 0.05 2.26 -2.01
C ILE A 67 0.68 3.64 -1.82
N CYS A 68 1.43 3.86 -0.74
CA CYS A 68 2.29 5.02 -0.58
C CYS A 68 3.58 4.84 -1.40
N LEU A 69 3.96 5.85 -2.18
CA LEU A 69 5.16 5.88 -3.02
C LEU A 69 6.37 6.34 -2.19
N VAL A 70 6.90 5.42 -1.38
CA VAL A 70 7.92 5.72 -0.35
C VAL A 70 9.14 6.47 -0.88
N PRO A 71 9.75 6.13 -2.05
CA PRO A 71 10.96 6.82 -2.50
C PRO A 71 10.69 8.26 -2.98
N GLU A 72 9.45 8.63 -3.23
CA GLU A 72 9.04 9.98 -3.67
C GLU A 72 8.88 10.96 -2.49
N ARG A 73 9.04 10.48 -1.26
CA ARG A 73 8.90 11.24 -0.02
C ARG A 73 10.20 11.26 0.78
N ASN A 74 10.44 12.33 1.54
CA ASN A 74 11.56 12.32 2.49
C ASN A 74 11.29 11.32 3.63
N PRO A 75 12.15 10.33 3.89
CA PRO A 75 11.85 9.24 4.82
C PRO A 75 11.73 9.67 6.28
N ILE A 76 12.43 10.74 6.70
CA ILE A 76 12.33 11.27 8.06
C ILE A 76 10.95 11.93 8.26
N ARG A 77 10.50 12.71 7.27
CA ARG A 77 9.18 13.32 7.31
C ARG A 77 8.08 12.27 7.24
N LEU A 78 8.20 11.33 6.31
CA LEU A 78 7.24 10.24 6.16
C LEU A 78 7.14 9.38 7.43
N ALA A 79 8.26 9.10 8.10
CA ALA A 79 8.23 8.40 9.39
C ALA A 79 7.40 9.14 10.44
N LYS A 80 7.51 10.48 10.49
CA LYS A 80 6.72 11.32 11.39
C LYS A 80 5.24 11.35 11.00
N GLU A 81 4.93 11.49 9.73
CA GLU A 81 3.57 11.52 9.19
C GLU A 81 2.83 10.22 9.48
N VAL A 82 3.47 9.07 9.19
CA VAL A 82 2.96 7.74 9.48
C VAL A 82 2.71 7.54 10.99
N ALA A 83 3.68 7.91 11.83
CA ALA A 83 3.51 7.79 13.28
C ALA A 83 2.38 8.69 13.80
N THR A 84 2.22 9.89 13.24
CA THR A 84 1.14 10.82 13.60
C THR A 84 -0.22 10.27 13.19
N LEU A 85 -0.35 9.74 11.97
CA LEU A 85 -1.58 9.12 11.50
C LEU A 85 -1.95 7.88 12.35
N ASP A 86 -0.96 7.08 12.72
CA ASP A 86 -1.17 5.93 13.60
C ASP A 86 -1.67 6.35 14.99
N GLN A 87 -1.15 7.45 15.55
CA GLN A 87 -1.65 8.06 16.80
C GLN A 87 -3.09 8.57 16.65
N ILE A 88 -3.39 9.36 15.62
CA ILE A 88 -4.74 9.92 15.40
C ILE A 88 -5.77 8.82 15.18
N SER A 89 -5.38 7.75 14.51
CA SER A 89 -6.25 6.61 14.21
C SER A 89 -6.33 5.58 15.35
N ASP A 90 -5.60 5.76 16.45
CA ASP A 90 -5.50 4.80 17.55
C ASP A 90 -5.08 3.40 17.07
N GLY A 91 -3.99 3.34 16.27
CA GLY A 91 -3.40 2.08 15.79
C GLY A 91 -4.23 1.36 14.71
N ARG A 92 -5.06 2.08 13.95
CA ARG A 92 -5.83 1.51 12.83
C ARG A 92 -5.13 1.62 11.48
N PHE A 93 -3.94 2.22 11.41
CA PHE A 93 -3.24 2.47 10.16
C PHE A 93 -2.54 1.21 9.62
N LEU A 94 -2.67 0.98 8.32
CA LEU A 94 -2.05 -0.09 7.52
C LEU A 94 -1.16 0.57 6.45
N PHE A 95 0.13 0.35 6.53
CA PHE A 95 1.10 1.04 5.67
C PHE A 95 1.40 0.24 4.41
N GLY A 96 0.58 0.41 3.37
CA GLY A 96 0.85 -0.16 2.05
C GLY A 96 1.90 0.66 1.30
N VAL A 97 2.95 0.01 0.80
CA VAL A 97 4.13 0.64 0.23
C VAL A 97 4.46 0.14 -1.17
N GLY A 98 4.98 1.03 -1.99
CA GLY A 98 5.51 0.75 -3.31
C GLY A 98 6.62 1.71 -3.70
N ALA A 99 7.21 1.48 -4.87
CA ALA A 99 8.30 2.29 -5.38
C ALA A 99 7.93 3.16 -6.59
N GLY A 100 6.66 3.17 -6.97
CA GLY A 100 6.21 3.88 -8.18
C GLY A 100 6.46 3.11 -9.48
N TRP A 101 5.57 3.32 -10.45
CA TRP A 101 5.66 2.77 -11.80
C TRP A 101 5.85 3.85 -12.86
N LEU A 102 5.46 5.08 -12.54
CA LEU A 102 5.48 6.23 -13.46
C LEU A 102 6.85 6.92 -13.37
N ARG A 103 7.74 6.58 -14.32
CA ARG A 103 9.12 7.08 -14.36
C ARG A 103 9.19 8.60 -14.28
N GLY A 104 8.41 9.30 -15.11
CA GLY A 104 8.44 10.76 -15.17
C GLY A 104 8.06 11.44 -13.84
N GLU A 105 7.08 10.89 -13.10
CA GLU A 105 6.74 11.33 -11.76
C GLU A 105 7.91 11.14 -10.80
N SER A 106 8.41 9.92 -10.73
CA SER A 106 9.49 9.56 -9.82
C SER A 106 10.76 10.38 -10.05
N GLU A 107 11.18 10.59 -11.32
CA GLU A 107 12.36 11.37 -11.66
C GLU A 107 12.20 12.87 -11.32
N ILE A 108 11.02 13.46 -11.54
CA ILE A 108 10.71 14.84 -11.14
C ILE A 108 10.78 15.00 -9.62
N LEU A 109 10.35 13.99 -8.87
CA LEU A 109 10.39 13.98 -7.41
C LEU A 109 11.74 13.53 -6.83
N GLY A 110 12.77 13.39 -7.68
CA GLY A 110 14.15 13.13 -7.26
C GLY A 110 14.48 11.67 -6.96
N VAL A 111 13.67 10.74 -7.47
CA VAL A 111 13.90 9.30 -7.30
C VAL A 111 14.89 8.79 -8.34
N ASP A 112 15.87 8.00 -7.93
CA ASP A 112 16.67 7.17 -8.83
C ASP A 112 15.81 5.98 -9.32
N PHE A 113 15.07 6.21 -10.42
CA PHE A 113 14.05 5.27 -10.88
C PHE A 113 14.58 3.84 -11.12
N PRO A 114 15.76 3.62 -11.73
CA PRO A 114 16.34 2.29 -11.87
C PRO A 114 16.57 1.57 -10.53
N HIS A 115 16.92 2.31 -9.49
CA HIS A 115 17.23 1.78 -8.17
C HIS A 115 16.15 2.08 -7.12
N ARG A 116 14.96 2.52 -7.53
CA ARG A 116 13.87 2.94 -6.65
C ARG A 116 13.50 1.94 -5.54
N TRP A 117 13.59 0.64 -5.81
CA TRP A 117 13.34 -0.37 -4.79
C TRP A 117 14.49 -0.51 -3.78
N LYS A 118 15.72 -0.21 -4.17
CA LYS A 118 16.87 -0.13 -3.25
C LYS A 118 16.71 1.08 -2.32
N GLN A 119 16.36 2.22 -2.89
CA GLN A 119 16.03 3.44 -2.16
C GLN A 119 14.82 3.23 -1.22
N THR A 120 13.74 2.61 -1.68
CA THR A 120 12.57 2.26 -0.85
C THR A 120 12.98 1.41 0.36
N ARG A 121 13.81 0.39 0.15
CA ARG A 121 14.29 -0.47 1.23
C ARG A 121 15.04 0.32 2.29
N GLU A 122 16.00 1.14 1.86
CA GLU A 122 16.80 1.96 2.78
C GLU A 122 15.90 2.94 3.55
N TYR A 123 14.92 3.56 2.88
CA TYR A 123 13.95 4.45 3.51
C TYR A 123 13.11 3.74 4.57
N LEU A 124 12.64 2.53 4.29
CA LEU A 124 11.89 1.74 5.27
C LEU A 124 12.76 1.30 6.45
N ASP A 125 14.04 0.98 6.22
CA ASP A 125 14.99 0.67 7.29
C ASP A 125 15.22 1.89 8.21
N VAL A 126 15.37 3.09 7.64
CA VAL A 126 15.43 4.37 8.37
C VAL A 126 14.15 4.59 9.19
N MET A 127 12.99 4.47 8.56
CA MET A 127 11.70 4.71 9.22
C MET A 127 11.48 3.74 10.38
N LYS A 128 11.79 2.46 10.22
CA LYS A 128 11.71 1.45 11.30
C LYS A 128 12.60 1.83 12.48
N LYS A 129 13.85 2.27 12.24
CA LYS A 129 14.74 2.76 13.30
C LYS A 129 14.13 3.97 14.00
N LEU A 130 13.64 4.96 13.24
CA LEU A 130 13.00 6.15 13.78
C LEU A 130 11.77 5.84 14.65
N TRP A 131 11.03 4.77 14.34
CA TRP A 131 9.87 4.35 15.13
C TRP A 131 10.21 3.55 16.39
N THR A 132 11.33 2.83 16.38
CA THR A 132 11.63 1.83 17.42
C THR A 132 12.73 2.24 18.39
N THR A 133 13.57 3.21 18.03
CA THR A 133 14.67 3.68 18.89
C THR A 133 14.41 5.10 19.40
N GLU A 134 14.90 5.43 20.59
CA GLU A 134 14.76 6.76 21.18
C GLU A 134 15.57 7.80 20.41
N THR A 135 16.84 7.50 20.18
CA THR A 135 17.75 8.30 19.34
C THR A 135 18.21 7.47 18.16
N THR A 136 18.24 8.08 16.98
CA THR A 136 18.60 7.41 15.72
C THR A 136 19.63 8.23 14.99
N GLU A 137 20.68 7.59 14.51
CA GLU A 137 21.58 8.07 13.46
C GLU A 137 21.55 7.07 12.30
N TYR A 138 21.87 7.53 11.10
CA TYR A 138 21.88 6.67 9.91
C TYR A 138 22.89 7.15 8.89
N HIS A 139 23.69 6.22 8.35
CA HIS A 139 24.71 6.43 7.34
C HIS A 139 24.55 5.41 6.23
N GLY A 140 23.74 5.76 5.22
CA GLY A 140 23.40 4.93 4.09
C GLY A 140 23.79 5.54 2.75
N GLU A 141 23.30 4.96 1.68
CA GLU A 141 23.56 5.44 0.32
C GLU A 141 22.64 6.59 -0.08
N TYR A 142 21.37 6.53 0.36
CA TYR A 142 20.35 7.53 0.02
C TYR A 142 20.01 8.44 1.19
N VAL A 143 20.35 8.05 2.40
CA VAL A 143 20.03 8.79 3.63
C VAL A 143 21.25 8.84 4.54
N ASP A 144 21.60 10.05 4.95
CA ASP A 144 22.67 10.30 5.91
C ASP A 144 22.26 11.40 6.90
N PHE A 145 22.32 11.11 8.21
CA PHE A 145 22.02 12.10 9.24
C PHE A 145 22.64 11.75 10.59
N PRO A 146 23.07 12.77 11.37
CA PRO A 146 23.61 12.60 12.71
C PRO A 146 22.52 12.18 13.71
N PRO A 147 22.89 11.83 14.98
CA PRO A 147 21.91 11.47 16.00
C PRO A 147 20.77 12.49 16.13
N LEU A 148 19.54 12.02 16.02
CA LEU A 148 18.33 12.81 16.17
C LEU A 148 17.22 12.04 16.89
N VAL A 149 16.22 12.76 17.40
CA VAL A 149 14.99 12.22 17.99
C VAL A 149 13.81 12.47 17.05
N CYS A 150 13.07 11.44 16.72
CA CYS A 150 11.82 11.52 15.97
C CYS A 150 10.65 11.10 16.86
N ALA A 151 9.75 12.00 17.18
CA ALA A 151 8.56 11.78 18.01
C ALA A 151 7.32 12.46 17.35
N PRO A 152 6.09 11.97 17.57
CA PRO A 152 5.74 10.80 18.39
C PRO A 152 6.19 9.47 17.78
N LYS A 153 6.16 8.40 18.58
CA LYS A 153 6.29 7.02 18.07
C LYS A 153 4.89 6.49 17.72
N PRO A 154 4.79 5.51 16.79
CA PRO A 154 3.51 4.86 16.51
C PRO A 154 2.90 4.20 17.76
N VAL A 155 1.56 4.09 17.79
CA VAL A 155 0.82 3.31 18.79
C VAL A 155 1.11 1.83 18.57
N GLN A 156 1.02 1.37 17.33
CA GLN A 156 1.30 -0.01 16.95
C GLN A 156 2.76 -0.40 17.19
N LYS A 157 3.00 -1.60 17.70
CA LYS A 157 4.35 -2.09 18.04
C LYS A 157 4.70 -3.33 17.21
N PRO A 158 5.92 -3.40 16.65
CA PRO A 158 7.00 -2.39 16.74
C PRO A 158 6.72 -1.13 15.89
N HIS A 159 5.84 -1.19 14.91
CA HIS A 159 5.42 -0.14 13.99
C HIS A 159 4.11 -0.55 13.28
N PRO A 160 3.43 0.33 12.54
CA PRO A 160 2.32 -0.06 11.67
C PRO A 160 2.72 -1.16 10.69
N PRO A 161 1.87 -2.17 10.44
CA PRO A 161 2.22 -3.27 9.54
C PRO A 161 2.46 -2.77 8.11
N ILE A 162 3.53 -3.26 7.48
CA ILE A 162 4.00 -2.84 6.16
C ILE A 162 3.52 -3.84 5.11
N PHE A 163 2.64 -3.39 4.20
CA PHE A 163 2.13 -4.17 3.07
C PHE A 163 2.89 -3.82 1.79
N VAL A 164 3.49 -4.79 1.16
CA VAL A 164 4.28 -4.58 -0.07
C VAL A 164 3.42 -4.82 -1.30
N GLY A 165 3.32 -3.83 -2.17
CA GLY A 165 2.68 -3.96 -3.48
C GLY A 165 3.58 -4.66 -4.51
N GLY A 166 2.96 -5.16 -5.58
CA GLY A 166 3.63 -5.71 -6.76
C GLY A 166 3.50 -7.22 -6.92
N GLU A 167 4.12 -7.71 -8.02
CA GLU A 167 4.06 -9.11 -8.44
C GLU A 167 4.78 -10.05 -7.48
N LEU A 168 4.31 -11.31 -7.41
CA LEU A 168 4.68 -12.31 -6.42
C LEU A 168 6.18 -12.43 -6.19
N GLU A 169 6.96 -12.72 -7.22
CA GLU A 169 8.37 -13.07 -7.06
C GLU A 169 9.21 -11.95 -6.42
N ALA A 170 8.91 -10.73 -6.78
CA ALA A 170 9.58 -9.56 -6.24
C ALA A 170 9.02 -9.16 -4.87
N ALA A 171 7.69 -9.21 -4.71
CA ALA A 171 7.02 -8.89 -3.44
C ALA A 171 7.38 -9.93 -2.37
N ALA A 172 7.36 -11.22 -2.66
CA ALA A 172 7.69 -12.30 -1.73
C ALA A 172 9.07 -12.12 -1.10
N ARG A 173 10.09 -11.80 -1.92
CA ARG A 173 11.44 -11.52 -1.41
C ARG A 173 11.47 -10.29 -0.49
N ARG A 174 10.73 -9.24 -0.80
CA ARG A 174 10.63 -8.01 -0.01
C ARG A 174 9.88 -8.24 1.29
N ILE A 175 8.75 -8.95 1.24
CA ILE A 175 7.97 -9.33 2.41
C ILE A 175 8.84 -10.16 3.35
N ALA A 176 9.50 -11.19 2.84
CA ALA A 176 10.38 -12.03 3.64
C ALA A 176 11.53 -11.26 4.30
N ASN A 177 11.97 -10.13 3.73
CA ASN A 177 13.03 -9.31 4.30
C ASN A 177 12.50 -8.25 5.28
N TYR A 178 11.39 -7.56 4.96
CA TYR A 178 10.97 -6.38 5.72
C TYR A 178 9.46 -6.08 5.76
N GLY A 179 8.62 -6.75 4.94
CA GLY A 179 7.18 -6.50 4.91
C GLY A 179 6.40 -7.43 5.85
N ASP A 180 5.19 -7.07 6.19
CA ASP A 180 4.28 -7.84 7.05
C ASP A 180 3.05 -8.34 6.28
N GLY A 181 2.86 -7.84 5.07
CA GLY A 181 1.77 -8.23 4.20
C GLY A 181 2.04 -8.00 2.72
N TRP A 182 1.13 -8.50 1.91
CA TRP A 182 1.14 -8.40 0.46
C TRP A 182 -0.12 -7.73 -0.07
N LEU A 183 0.05 -6.82 -1.05
CA LEU A 183 -1.02 -6.14 -1.79
C LEU A 183 -0.97 -6.53 -3.28
N PRO A 184 -1.40 -7.75 -3.65
CA PRO A 184 -1.53 -8.14 -5.06
C PRO A 184 -2.79 -7.52 -5.67
N ARG A 185 -2.76 -7.24 -6.99
CA ARG A 185 -3.95 -6.85 -7.73
C ARG A 185 -4.76 -8.07 -8.16
N ALA A 186 -6.08 -7.99 -8.03
CA ALA A 186 -7.01 -9.05 -8.44
C ALA A 186 -7.41 -8.95 -9.92
N ARG A 187 -7.39 -7.75 -10.53
CA ARG A 187 -7.83 -7.50 -11.90
C ARG A 187 -6.73 -6.94 -12.82
N ASN A 188 -6.99 -7.04 -14.12
CA ASN A 188 -6.34 -6.34 -15.25
C ASN A 188 -4.92 -6.74 -15.63
N THR A 189 -4.14 -7.42 -14.83
CA THR A 189 -2.78 -7.86 -15.18
C THR A 189 -2.31 -8.97 -14.26
N SER A 190 -3.14 -9.34 -13.30
CA SER A 190 -2.80 -10.28 -12.25
C SER A 190 -3.12 -11.71 -12.64
N GLN A 191 -2.17 -12.59 -12.42
CA GLN A 191 -2.40 -14.04 -12.45
C GLN A 191 -3.38 -14.50 -11.35
N TYR A 192 -3.82 -13.58 -10.47
CA TYR A 192 -4.73 -13.83 -9.33
C TYR A 192 -6.20 -13.46 -9.62
N GLU A 193 -6.55 -13.20 -10.87
CA GLU A 193 -7.95 -13.25 -11.30
C GLU A 193 -8.57 -14.64 -11.03
N ASP A 194 -7.72 -15.68 -11.04
CA ASP A 194 -8.07 -17.00 -10.53
C ASP A 194 -7.61 -17.15 -9.07
N PRO A 195 -8.54 -17.13 -8.08
CA PRO A 195 -8.18 -17.24 -6.67
C PRO A 195 -7.42 -18.52 -6.31
N SER A 196 -7.55 -19.60 -7.08
CA SER A 196 -6.88 -20.88 -6.77
C SER A 196 -5.35 -20.77 -6.71
N LYS A 197 -4.78 -19.78 -7.40
CA LYS A 197 -3.33 -19.50 -7.41
C LYS A 197 -2.83 -18.82 -6.13
N LEU A 198 -3.73 -18.19 -5.39
CA LEU A 198 -3.37 -17.42 -4.20
C LEU A 198 -2.81 -18.29 -3.07
N SER A 199 -3.40 -19.50 -2.87
CA SER A 199 -2.93 -20.44 -1.84
C SER A 199 -1.48 -20.90 -2.06
N ALA A 200 -1.07 -21.07 -3.31
CA ALA A 200 0.33 -21.40 -3.63
C ALA A 200 1.24 -20.21 -3.39
N ALA A 201 0.81 -19.00 -3.75
CA ALA A 201 1.55 -17.77 -3.50
C ALA A 201 1.73 -17.51 -2.00
N ARG A 202 0.68 -17.70 -1.19
CA ARG A 202 0.75 -17.59 0.28
C ARG A 202 1.80 -18.53 0.85
N ARG A 203 1.74 -19.81 0.52
CA ARG A 203 2.74 -20.79 0.99
C ARG A 203 4.16 -20.40 0.60
N HIS A 204 4.37 -19.96 -0.62
CA HIS A 204 5.68 -19.51 -1.08
C HIS A 204 6.22 -18.34 -0.25
N ILE A 205 5.40 -17.35 0.07
CA ILE A 205 5.80 -16.22 0.92
C ILE A 205 6.11 -16.70 2.35
N GLU A 206 5.26 -17.55 2.92
CA GLU A 206 5.42 -18.11 4.27
C GLU A 206 6.73 -18.92 4.40
N GLU A 207 7.07 -19.72 3.40
CA GLU A 207 8.33 -20.47 3.32
C GLU A 207 9.53 -19.51 3.32
N LEU A 208 9.48 -18.45 2.51
CA LEU A 208 10.55 -17.46 2.45
C LEU A 208 10.68 -16.65 3.74
N MET A 209 9.58 -16.32 4.43
CA MET A 209 9.60 -15.67 5.74
C MET A 209 10.24 -16.59 6.79
N THR A 210 9.81 -17.85 6.86
CA THR A 210 10.33 -18.86 7.77
C THR A 210 11.82 -19.09 7.57
N ALA A 211 12.27 -19.19 6.32
CA ALA A 211 13.69 -19.34 5.98
C ALA A 211 14.56 -18.15 6.46
N ARG A 212 13.95 -17.01 6.76
CA ARG A 212 14.59 -15.81 7.32
C ARG A 212 14.35 -15.62 8.82
N GLY A 213 13.79 -16.62 9.49
CA GLY A 213 13.50 -16.56 10.92
C GLY A 213 12.36 -15.61 11.29
N ARG A 214 11.50 -15.24 10.31
CA ARG A 214 10.33 -14.40 10.55
C ARG A 214 9.09 -15.25 10.83
N ASP A 215 8.20 -14.71 11.64
CA ASP A 215 6.92 -15.33 11.98
C ASP A 215 5.95 -15.24 10.79
N ALA A 216 5.84 -16.34 10.05
CA ALA A 216 4.98 -16.43 8.87
C ALA A 216 3.47 -16.35 9.21
N SER A 217 3.06 -16.65 10.46
CA SER A 217 1.66 -16.55 10.90
C SER A 217 1.13 -15.11 10.87
N LYS A 218 2.03 -14.12 10.81
CA LYS A 218 1.70 -12.69 10.73
C LYS A 218 1.51 -12.20 9.29
N LEU A 219 1.74 -13.06 8.29
CA LEU A 219 1.52 -12.68 6.90
C LEU A 219 0.05 -12.32 6.68
N ASN A 220 -0.20 -11.12 6.18
CA ASN A 220 -1.52 -10.67 5.74
C ASN A 220 -1.55 -10.44 4.24
N ILE A 221 -2.52 -11.01 3.54
CA ILE A 221 -2.72 -10.82 2.10
C ILE A 221 -4.00 -10.01 1.88
N THR A 222 -3.84 -8.82 1.33
CA THR A 222 -4.93 -7.91 1.01
C THR A 222 -5.08 -7.81 -0.51
N MET A 223 -6.12 -8.46 -1.06
CA MET A 223 -6.41 -8.45 -2.50
C MET A 223 -6.89 -7.07 -2.92
N TRP A 224 -6.15 -6.41 -3.80
CA TRP A 224 -6.44 -5.07 -4.30
C TRP A 224 -7.23 -5.09 -5.60
N ASP A 225 -8.21 -4.20 -5.72
CA ASP A 225 -9.03 -4.04 -6.93
C ASP A 225 -9.78 -5.32 -7.32
N ALA A 226 -10.46 -5.95 -6.35
CA ALA A 226 -11.28 -7.13 -6.60
C ALA A 226 -12.61 -6.77 -7.30
N PRO A 227 -13.18 -7.69 -8.07
CA PRO A 227 -14.54 -7.54 -8.62
C PRO A 227 -15.57 -7.29 -7.52
N HIS A 228 -16.63 -6.52 -7.81
CA HIS A 228 -17.78 -6.35 -6.91
C HIS A 228 -18.66 -7.59 -6.95
N ASP A 229 -18.18 -8.69 -6.39
CA ASP A 229 -18.78 -10.01 -6.46
C ASP A 229 -18.51 -10.78 -5.15
N ARG A 230 -19.59 -11.11 -4.43
CA ARG A 230 -19.53 -11.79 -3.12
C ARG A 230 -18.94 -13.19 -3.23
N ASP A 231 -19.31 -13.96 -4.25
CA ASP A 231 -18.82 -15.32 -4.43
C ASP A 231 -17.31 -15.31 -4.74
N MET A 232 -16.86 -14.33 -5.52
CA MET A 232 -15.44 -14.14 -5.78
C MET A 232 -14.68 -13.76 -4.49
N ASN A 233 -15.26 -12.92 -3.63
CA ASN A 233 -14.67 -12.59 -2.33
C ASN A 233 -14.51 -13.84 -1.45
N HIS A 234 -15.54 -14.68 -1.36
CA HIS A 234 -15.46 -15.97 -0.63
C HIS A 234 -14.34 -16.84 -1.18
N ARG A 235 -14.23 -16.96 -2.49
CA ARG A 235 -13.15 -17.72 -3.14
C ARG A 235 -11.76 -17.15 -2.82
N PHE A 236 -11.60 -15.82 -2.72
CA PHE A 236 -10.34 -15.22 -2.26
C PHE A 236 -10.04 -15.53 -0.79
N PHE A 237 -11.03 -15.45 0.09
CA PHE A 237 -10.86 -15.81 1.51
C PHE A 237 -10.52 -17.30 1.66
N ASP A 238 -11.22 -18.20 0.98
CA ASP A 238 -10.94 -19.63 0.97
C ASP A 238 -9.54 -19.96 0.43
N ALA A 239 -9.05 -19.16 -0.50
CA ALA A 239 -7.71 -19.27 -1.07
C ALA A 239 -6.61 -18.64 -0.19
N GLY A 240 -6.98 -17.99 0.91
CA GLY A 240 -6.04 -17.44 1.90
C GLY A 240 -5.83 -15.93 1.83
N ALA A 241 -6.74 -15.16 1.25
CA ALA A 241 -6.76 -13.71 1.47
C ALA A 241 -7.26 -13.40 2.88
N ASP A 242 -6.66 -12.41 3.51
CA ASP A 242 -7.10 -11.89 4.83
C ASP A 242 -8.01 -10.67 4.67
N ARG A 243 -7.97 -10.03 3.49
CA ARG A 243 -8.77 -8.84 3.15
C ARG A 243 -8.97 -8.74 1.65
N VAL A 244 -10.11 -8.17 1.27
CA VAL A 244 -10.42 -7.83 -0.12
C VAL A 244 -10.79 -6.36 -0.20
N VAL A 245 -10.21 -5.63 -1.18
CA VAL A 245 -10.44 -4.20 -1.41
C VAL A 245 -11.08 -3.99 -2.76
N HIS A 246 -12.17 -3.24 -2.77
CA HIS A 246 -12.93 -2.87 -3.95
C HIS A 246 -12.66 -1.40 -4.32
N MET A 247 -12.44 -1.15 -5.60
CA MET A 247 -12.28 0.22 -6.09
C MET A 247 -13.64 0.87 -6.31
N LEU A 248 -13.82 2.09 -5.82
CA LEU A 248 -14.92 2.95 -6.23
C LEU A 248 -14.58 3.60 -7.57
N ASN A 249 -15.55 3.71 -8.46
CA ASN A 249 -15.35 4.23 -9.81
C ASN A 249 -15.88 5.66 -9.98
N THR A 250 -15.90 6.44 -8.91
CA THR A 250 -16.43 7.80 -8.91
C THR A 250 -15.48 8.78 -8.24
N THR A 251 -15.55 10.03 -8.66
CA THR A 251 -14.74 11.14 -8.15
C THR A 251 -15.58 12.24 -7.49
N ASP A 252 -16.91 12.19 -7.58
CA ASP A 252 -17.80 13.15 -6.91
C ASP A 252 -18.46 12.51 -5.67
N GLN A 253 -18.73 13.36 -4.67
CA GLN A 253 -19.21 12.91 -3.36
C GLN A 253 -20.58 12.21 -3.43
N LYS A 254 -21.50 12.67 -4.27
CA LYS A 254 -22.85 12.09 -4.34
C LYS A 254 -22.79 10.69 -4.94
N SER A 255 -22.13 10.55 -6.09
CA SER A 255 -21.95 9.28 -6.76
C SER A 255 -21.08 8.31 -5.93
N ALA A 256 -20.16 8.83 -5.09
CA ALA A 256 -19.37 8.00 -4.17
C ALA A 256 -20.25 7.32 -3.12
N HIS A 257 -21.25 8.02 -2.59
CA HIS A 257 -22.16 7.42 -1.61
C HIS A 257 -23.04 6.34 -2.24
N GLU A 258 -23.64 6.62 -3.39
CA GLU A 258 -24.45 5.66 -4.15
C GLU A 258 -23.63 4.44 -4.58
N ASP A 259 -22.36 4.66 -5.00
CA ASP A 259 -21.44 3.57 -5.38
C ASP A 259 -21.04 2.72 -4.18
N LEU A 260 -20.81 3.33 -3.02
CA LEU A 260 -20.50 2.62 -1.76
C LEU A 260 -21.68 1.73 -1.31
N GLU A 261 -22.91 2.22 -1.36
CA GLU A 261 -24.11 1.43 -1.04
C GLU A 261 -24.25 0.23 -1.99
N ARG A 262 -24.13 0.49 -3.31
CA ARG A 262 -24.18 -0.55 -4.33
C ARG A 262 -23.08 -1.62 -4.16
N VAL A 263 -21.86 -1.19 -3.84
CA VAL A 263 -20.74 -2.11 -3.57
C VAL A 263 -21.03 -2.92 -2.31
N ALA A 264 -21.51 -2.27 -1.23
CA ALA A 264 -21.87 -2.98 0.01
C ALA A 264 -22.90 -4.08 -0.24
N GLU A 265 -23.98 -3.79 -0.98
CA GLU A 265 -25.00 -4.78 -1.36
C GLU A 265 -24.43 -5.96 -2.18
N ALA A 266 -23.43 -5.68 -3.02
CA ALA A 266 -22.83 -6.69 -3.89
C ALA A 266 -21.82 -7.60 -3.16
N VAL A 267 -21.17 -7.12 -2.07
CA VAL A 267 -20.00 -7.80 -1.51
C VAL A 267 -20.11 -8.16 -0.03
N LEU A 268 -20.99 -7.53 0.73
CA LEU A 268 -21.25 -7.81 2.15
C LEU A 268 -22.53 -8.64 2.33
#